data_80c109362cc526e4e9b7be21862d0957
#
_entry.id   80c109362cc526e4e9b7be21862d0957
#
_cell.length_a   1.000
_cell.length_b   1.000
_cell.length_c   1.000
_cell.angle_alpha   90.00
_cell.angle_beta   90.00
_cell.angle_gamma   90.00
#
_symmetry.space_group_name_H-M   'P 1'
#
loop_
_entity.id
_entity.type
_entity.pdbx_description
1 polymer ?
#
loop_
_entity_poly.entity_id
_entity_poly.type
_entity_poly.pdbx_seq_one_letter_code
_entity_poly.pdbx_strand_id
1 'polypeptide(L)'
;KFLNFLLNESVKAQSSESNTHLAIFLKAKELEQQGKKIIHLEVGEPDFEPPISVKQSLSEVYDKGFGNYGPAKGLPEFRKEVADFANQNFGAVVDFENIMITPGARFGVFLSITTLLEPGDEIIVIEPAWPAYRQCAINSGIKVRTVKTSLENKWEPKIEEITSCINEN
;
A
#
# COMPACT_ATOMS: atom_id res chain seq x y z
N LYS A 1 -2.85 -36.20 -11.62
CA LYS A 1 -3.46 -35.97 -10.27
C LYS A 1 -2.52 -35.25 -9.31
N PHE A 2 -1.21 -35.54 -9.31
CA PHE A 2 -0.22 -34.86 -8.44
C PHE A 2 -0.01 -33.38 -8.80
N LEU A 3 0.02 -33.07 -10.12
CA LEU A 3 0.15 -31.69 -10.59
C LEU A 3 -1.06 -30.80 -10.18
N ASN A 4 -2.27 -31.36 -10.19
CA ASN A 4 -3.47 -30.62 -9.79
C ASN A 4 -3.48 -30.30 -8.28
N PHE A 5 -2.82 -31.12 -7.45
CA PHE A 5 -2.66 -30.83 -6.03
C PHE A 5 -1.72 -29.63 -5.79
N LEU A 6 -0.65 -29.51 -6.60
CA LEU A 6 0.32 -28.41 -6.50
C LEU A 6 -0.20 -27.07 -7.05
N LEU A 7 -1.28 -27.10 -7.85
CA LEU A 7 -1.87 -25.92 -8.49
C LEU A 7 -3.19 -25.48 -7.85
N ASN A 8 -3.66 -26.17 -6.79
CA ASN A 8 -4.85 -25.74 -6.07
C ASN A 8 -4.53 -24.46 -5.28
N GLU A 9 -5.20 -23.39 -5.65
CA GLU A 9 -5.18 -22.15 -4.89
C GLU A 9 -5.69 -22.39 -3.46
N SER A 10 -5.06 -21.73 -2.50
CA SER A 10 -5.55 -21.77 -1.12
C SER A 10 -6.95 -21.16 -1.02
N VAL A 11 -7.72 -21.57 -0.01
CA VAL A 11 -9.04 -20.97 0.27
C VAL A 11 -8.95 -19.45 0.40
N LYS A 12 -7.86 -18.93 0.96
CA LYS A 12 -7.59 -17.48 1.04
C LYS A 12 -7.42 -16.84 -0.33
N ALA A 13 -6.73 -17.49 -1.28
CA ALA A 13 -6.57 -16.99 -2.64
C ALA A 13 -7.90 -16.99 -3.40
N GLN A 14 -8.71 -18.02 -3.22
CA GLN A 14 -10.05 -18.15 -3.82
C GLN A 14 -11.05 -17.14 -3.27
N SER A 15 -10.91 -16.73 -2.01
CA SER A 15 -11.77 -15.73 -1.35
C SER A 15 -11.28 -14.31 -1.53
N SER A 16 -10.09 -14.08 -2.13
CA SER A 16 -9.60 -12.74 -2.40
C SER A 16 -10.51 -12.07 -3.43
N GLU A 17 -11.11 -10.94 -3.06
CA GLU A 17 -11.83 -10.10 -4.03
C GLU A 17 -10.89 -9.79 -5.21
N SER A 18 -11.36 -10.04 -6.42
CA SER A 18 -10.60 -9.72 -7.62
C SER A 18 -10.18 -8.24 -7.57
N ASN A 19 -8.92 -7.95 -7.88
CA ASN A 19 -8.41 -6.58 -7.99
C ASN A 19 -9.20 -5.82 -9.06
N THR A 20 -10.31 -5.19 -8.68
CA THR A 20 -11.26 -4.58 -9.62
C THR A 20 -10.58 -3.52 -10.48
N HIS A 21 -9.67 -2.71 -9.93
CA HIS A 21 -8.93 -1.71 -10.70
C HIS A 21 -7.96 -2.34 -11.72
N LEU A 22 -7.31 -3.47 -11.37
CA LEU A 22 -6.47 -4.20 -12.32
C LEU A 22 -7.30 -4.82 -13.44
N ALA A 23 -8.48 -5.36 -13.12
CA ALA A 23 -9.40 -5.88 -14.13
C ALA A 23 -9.88 -4.77 -15.09
N ILE A 24 -10.15 -3.57 -14.57
CA ILE A 24 -10.51 -2.40 -15.38
C ILE A 24 -9.33 -2.00 -16.27
N PHE A 25 -8.11 -1.94 -15.72
CA PHE A 25 -6.90 -1.64 -16.50
C PHE A 25 -6.70 -2.62 -17.66
N LEU A 26 -6.77 -3.93 -17.40
CA LEU A 26 -6.64 -4.96 -18.44
C LEU A 26 -7.73 -4.82 -19.50
N LYS A 27 -8.98 -4.51 -19.10
CA LYS A 27 -10.08 -4.28 -20.04
C LYS A 27 -9.86 -3.03 -20.89
N ALA A 28 -9.34 -1.96 -20.29
CA ALA A 28 -8.98 -0.74 -21.02
C ALA A 28 -7.90 -1.04 -22.09
N LYS A 29 -6.86 -1.80 -21.74
CA LYS A 29 -5.82 -2.24 -22.69
C LYS A 29 -6.36 -3.10 -23.81
N GLU A 30 -7.29 -4.01 -23.55
CA GLU A 30 -7.96 -4.81 -24.58
C GLU A 30 -8.74 -3.90 -25.57
N LEU A 31 -9.46 -2.90 -25.05
CA LEU A 31 -10.23 -1.97 -25.87
C LEU A 31 -9.32 -1.07 -26.74
N GLU A 32 -8.16 -0.65 -26.20
CA GLU A 32 -7.14 0.08 -26.98
C GLU A 32 -6.60 -0.76 -28.15
N GLN A 33 -6.32 -2.04 -27.90
CA GLN A 33 -5.89 -2.97 -28.97
C GLN A 33 -6.95 -3.12 -30.08
N GLN A 34 -8.24 -2.91 -29.74
CA GLN A 34 -9.34 -2.87 -30.70
C GLN A 34 -9.49 -1.51 -31.40
N GLY A 35 -8.56 -0.57 -31.16
CA GLY A 35 -8.56 0.77 -31.77
C GLY A 35 -9.46 1.79 -31.06
N LYS A 36 -9.99 1.50 -29.88
CA LYS A 36 -10.77 2.48 -29.10
C LYS A 36 -9.84 3.44 -28.36
N LYS A 37 -10.20 4.71 -28.36
CA LYS A 37 -9.51 5.72 -27.53
C LYS A 37 -10.05 5.66 -26.13
N ILE A 38 -9.19 5.35 -25.15
CA ILE A 38 -9.53 5.26 -23.71
C ILE A 38 -8.85 6.41 -22.98
N ILE A 39 -9.57 6.99 -22.00
CA ILE A 39 -9.01 7.91 -21.01
C ILE A 39 -8.80 7.11 -19.73
N HIS A 40 -7.55 6.91 -19.34
CA HIS A 40 -7.18 6.11 -18.18
C HIS A 40 -7.31 6.91 -16.89
N LEU A 41 -8.12 6.43 -15.95
CA LEU A 41 -8.29 6.99 -14.60
C LEU A 41 -8.28 5.89 -13.52
N GLU A 42 -8.03 4.64 -13.92
CA GLU A 42 -8.07 3.46 -13.05
C GLU A 42 -6.79 3.22 -12.27
N VAL A 43 -5.66 3.77 -12.76
CA VAL A 43 -4.36 3.70 -12.09
C VAL A 43 -3.83 5.14 -11.92
N GLY A 44 -3.53 5.51 -10.68
CA GLY A 44 -2.90 6.80 -10.37
C GLY A 44 -1.39 6.67 -10.38
N GLU A 45 -0.74 7.22 -11.40
CA GLU A 45 0.71 7.30 -11.51
C GLU A 45 1.13 8.70 -11.99
N PRO A 46 2.34 9.18 -11.61
CA PRO A 46 2.86 10.43 -12.13
C PRO A 46 3.00 10.39 -13.65
N ASP A 47 2.62 11.48 -14.33
CA ASP A 47 2.74 11.66 -15.79
C ASP A 47 4.03 12.40 -16.20
N PHE A 48 4.97 12.53 -15.26
CA PHE A 48 6.28 13.17 -15.47
C PHE A 48 7.42 12.25 -15.00
N GLU A 49 8.58 12.43 -15.62
CA GLU A 49 9.78 11.65 -15.32
C GLU A 49 10.39 12.03 -13.96
N PRO A 50 11.04 11.07 -13.26
CA PRO A 50 11.80 11.39 -12.07
C PRO A 50 12.91 12.41 -12.35
N PRO A 51 13.30 13.24 -11.35
CA PRO A 51 14.41 14.16 -11.51
C PRO A 51 15.70 13.48 -11.96
N ILE A 52 16.47 14.11 -12.82
CA ILE A 52 17.72 13.56 -13.35
C ILE A 52 18.72 13.18 -12.24
N SER A 53 18.66 13.84 -11.10
CA SER A 53 19.46 13.53 -9.92
C SER A 53 19.24 12.11 -9.40
N VAL A 54 18.03 11.57 -9.53
CA VAL A 54 17.73 10.17 -9.14
C VAL A 54 18.56 9.19 -9.97
N LYS A 55 18.60 9.39 -11.29
CA LYS A 55 19.41 8.56 -12.19
C LYS A 55 20.91 8.68 -11.86
N GLN A 56 21.38 9.89 -11.62
CA GLN A 56 22.79 10.14 -11.28
C GLN A 56 23.17 9.44 -9.97
N SER A 57 22.37 9.61 -8.92
CA SER A 57 22.59 8.96 -7.62
C SER A 57 22.57 7.44 -7.71
N LEU A 58 21.65 6.86 -8.51
CA LEU A 58 21.61 5.41 -8.72
C LEU A 58 22.89 4.89 -9.38
N SER A 59 23.40 5.61 -10.38
CA SER A 59 24.66 5.26 -11.05
C SER A 59 25.86 5.30 -10.09
N GLU A 60 25.95 6.37 -9.28
CA GLU A 60 27.00 6.51 -8.28
C GLU A 60 26.96 5.42 -7.21
N VAL A 61 25.77 5.06 -6.73
CA VAL A 61 25.58 3.99 -5.74
C VAL A 61 26.02 2.65 -6.33
N TYR A 62 25.63 2.38 -7.57
CA TYR A 62 26.03 1.16 -8.26
C TYR A 62 27.55 1.05 -8.41
N ASP A 63 28.21 2.14 -8.84
CA ASP A 63 29.67 2.21 -9.02
C ASP A 63 30.43 2.05 -7.69
N LYS A 64 29.83 2.47 -6.59
CA LYS A 64 30.37 2.26 -5.22
C LYS A 64 30.20 0.85 -4.66
N GLY A 65 29.52 -0.05 -5.38
CA GLY A 65 29.39 -1.46 -5.01
C GLY A 65 28.36 -1.77 -3.94
N PHE A 66 27.29 -0.98 -3.81
CA PHE A 66 26.18 -1.21 -2.86
C PHE A 66 25.25 -2.38 -3.25
N GLY A 67 25.81 -3.45 -3.83
CA GLY A 67 25.05 -4.64 -4.20
C GLY A 67 24.92 -5.71 -3.11
N ASN A 68 25.35 -5.42 -1.89
CA ASN A 68 25.33 -6.37 -0.78
C ASN A 68 24.10 -6.20 0.13
N TYR A 69 23.83 -7.21 0.97
CA TYR A 69 22.79 -7.13 1.98
C TYR A 69 23.06 -5.98 2.96
N GLY A 70 22.02 -5.17 3.20
CA GLY A 70 22.03 -4.13 4.21
C GLY A 70 21.26 -4.53 5.47
N PRO A 71 21.16 -3.61 6.46
CA PRO A 71 20.34 -3.80 7.65
C PRO A 71 18.86 -4.01 7.30
N ALA A 72 18.19 -4.91 8.01
CA ALA A 72 16.78 -5.26 7.74
C ALA A 72 15.80 -4.07 7.81
N LYS A 73 16.06 -3.10 8.68
CA LYS A 73 15.27 -1.87 8.78
C LYS A 73 15.60 -0.81 7.71
N GLY A 74 16.65 -1.03 6.90
CA GLY A 74 17.22 -0.04 5.98
C GLY A 74 18.47 0.64 6.54
N LEU A 75 19.22 1.32 5.68
CA LEU A 75 20.44 2.02 6.02
C LEU A 75 20.18 3.10 7.09
N PRO A 76 20.98 3.15 8.17
CA PRO A 76 20.77 4.13 9.26
C PRO A 76 20.76 5.57 8.77
N GLU A 77 21.65 5.91 7.83
CA GLU A 77 21.76 7.26 7.26
C GLU A 77 20.46 7.63 6.53
N PHE A 78 19.90 6.71 5.74
CA PHE A 78 18.66 6.96 5.03
C PHE A 78 17.46 7.04 5.98
N ARG A 79 17.42 6.19 7.01
CA ARG A 79 16.37 6.24 8.05
C ARG A 79 16.41 7.57 8.79
N LYS A 80 17.61 8.12 9.04
CA LYS A 80 17.78 9.44 9.66
C LYS A 80 17.21 10.55 8.77
N GLU A 81 17.53 10.56 7.49
CA GLU A 81 16.97 11.54 6.54
C GLU A 81 15.44 11.47 6.49
N VAL A 82 14.85 10.26 6.53
CA VAL A 82 13.40 10.09 6.56
C VAL A 82 12.80 10.62 7.86
N ALA A 83 13.43 10.39 9.02
CA ALA A 83 12.99 10.93 10.31
C ALA A 83 13.06 12.47 10.31
N ASP A 84 14.16 13.04 9.85
CA ASP A 84 14.35 14.50 9.76
C ASP A 84 13.29 15.12 8.81
N PHE A 85 13.02 14.49 7.66
CA PHE A 85 11.96 14.91 6.74
C PHE A 85 10.58 14.86 7.40
N ALA A 86 10.24 13.79 8.13
CA ALA A 86 8.96 13.67 8.80
C ALA A 86 8.78 14.74 9.89
N ASN A 87 9.82 14.99 10.68
CA ASN A 87 9.81 16.01 11.73
C ASN A 87 9.62 17.43 11.14
N GLN A 88 10.33 17.75 10.05
CA GLN A 88 10.30 19.08 9.42
C GLN A 88 8.99 19.35 8.68
N ASN A 89 8.42 18.36 7.98
CA ASN A 89 7.31 18.57 7.07
C ASN A 89 5.95 18.20 7.65
N PHE A 90 5.92 17.29 8.63
CA PHE A 90 4.67 16.80 9.21
C PHE A 90 4.55 17.05 10.72
N GLY A 91 5.55 17.69 11.33
CA GLY A 91 5.56 17.92 12.78
C GLY A 91 5.63 16.62 13.60
N ALA A 92 6.17 15.56 13.01
CA ALA A 92 6.41 14.32 13.74
C ALA A 92 7.48 14.53 14.84
N VAL A 93 7.49 13.65 15.83
CA VAL A 93 8.53 13.61 16.88
C VAL A 93 9.10 12.21 16.86
N VAL A 94 9.96 11.93 15.89
CA VAL A 94 10.55 10.60 15.65
C VAL A 94 12.05 10.71 15.42
N ASP A 95 12.77 9.64 15.74
CA ASP A 95 14.17 9.45 15.38
C ASP A 95 14.32 8.25 14.39
N PHE A 96 15.55 7.98 13.97
CA PHE A 96 15.81 6.94 12.99
C PHE A 96 15.46 5.52 13.48
N GLU A 97 15.38 5.28 14.79
CA GLU A 97 14.97 3.97 15.33
C GLU A 97 13.47 3.71 15.15
N ASN A 98 12.68 4.77 15.01
CA ASN A 98 11.26 4.68 14.72
C ASN A 98 10.96 4.46 13.22
N ILE A 99 11.98 4.48 12.37
CA ILE A 99 11.83 4.36 10.90
C ILE A 99 12.23 2.95 10.44
N MET A 100 11.39 2.38 9.58
CA MET A 100 11.69 1.17 8.82
C MET A 100 11.43 1.46 7.33
N ILE A 101 12.40 1.14 6.49
CA ILE A 101 12.27 1.27 5.04
C ILE A 101 11.63 0.01 4.47
N THR A 102 10.63 0.19 3.62
CA THR A 102 9.93 -0.93 2.96
C THR A 102 9.96 -0.75 1.44
N PRO A 103 9.90 -1.85 0.68
CA PRO A 103 9.79 -1.80 -0.79
C PRO A 103 8.39 -1.35 -1.22
N GLY A 104 8.12 -0.06 -1.04
CA GLY A 104 6.84 0.59 -1.34
C GLY A 104 5.83 0.54 -0.21
N ALA A 105 4.85 1.46 -0.27
CA ALA A 105 3.83 1.65 0.76
C ALA A 105 2.93 0.42 0.96
N ARG A 106 2.64 -0.35 -0.10
CA ARG A 106 1.80 -1.56 0.00
C ARG A 106 2.40 -2.60 0.94
N PHE A 107 3.71 -2.81 0.86
CA PHE A 107 4.40 -3.73 1.77
C PHE A 107 4.43 -3.18 3.19
N GLY A 108 4.61 -1.87 3.36
CA GLY A 108 4.51 -1.22 4.67
C GLY A 108 3.14 -1.42 5.32
N VAL A 109 2.05 -1.23 4.57
CA VAL A 109 0.68 -1.49 5.06
C VAL A 109 0.49 -2.96 5.45
N PHE A 110 0.91 -3.89 4.58
CA PHE A 110 0.82 -5.32 4.87
C PHE A 110 1.60 -5.69 6.12
N LEU A 111 2.83 -5.22 6.25
CA LEU A 111 3.69 -5.49 7.40
C LEU A 111 3.09 -4.92 8.70
N SER A 112 2.54 -3.71 8.66
CA SER A 112 1.89 -3.09 9.84
C SER A 112 0.69 -3.92 10.30
N ILE A 113 -0.21 -4.28 9.37
CA ILE A 113 -1.40 -5.06 9.70
C ILE A 113 -1.01 -6.43 10.28
N THR A 114 -0.09 -7.15 9.63
CA THR A 114 0.30 -8.51 10.06
C THR A 114 1.15 -8.56 11.32
N THR A 115 1.74 -7.44 11.73
CA THR A 115 2.58 -7.37 12.93
C THR A 115 1.82 -6.87 14.16
N LEU A 116 0.86 -5.97 13.94
CA LEU A 116 0.16 -5.28 15.04
C LEU A 116 -1.18 -5.93 15.40
N LEU A 117 -1.73 -6.76 14.50
CA LEU A 117 -3.08 -7.32 14.66
C LEU A 117 -3.05 -8.85 14.57
N GLU A 118 -3.94 -9.48 15.34
CA GLU A 118 -4.18 -10.91 15.35
C GLU A 118 -5.45 -11.26 14.55
N PRO A 119 -5.57 -12.51 14.02
CA PRO A 119 -6.79 -12.94 13.35
C PRO A 119 -8.01 -12.81 14.26
N GLY A 120 -8.99 -12.02 13.80
CA GLY A 120 -10.21 -11.70 14.57
C GLY A 120 -10.28 -10.25 15.02
N ASP A 121 -9.15 -9.56 15.10
CA ASP A 121 -9.11 -8.12 15.33
C ASP A 121 -9.79 -7.34 14.21
N GLU A 122 -10.01 -6.06 14.43
CA GLU A 122 -10.72 -5.19 13.52
C GLU A 122 -9.89 -3.96 13.13
N ILE A 123 -10.05 -3.54 11.87
CA ILE A 123 -9.54 -2.22 11.43
C ILE A 123 -10.70 -1.36 10.92
N ILE A 124 -10.56 -0.06 11.06
CA ILE A 124 -11.49 0.93 10.49
C ILE A 124 -10.86 1.46 9.20
N VAL A 125 -11.60 1.36 8.09
CA VAL A 125 -11.22 1.91 6.79
C VAL A 125 -12.21 2.99 6.40
N ILE A 126 -11.70 4.21 6.18
CA ILE A 126 -12.50 5.34 5.72
C ILE A 126 -12.57 5.25 4.19
N GLU A 127 -13.78 5.12 3.63
CA GLU A 127 -14.02 4.94 2.19
C GLU A 127 -14.64 6.20 1.54
N PRO A 128 -14.29 6.47 0.26
CA PRO A 128 -13.46 5.66 -0.65
C PRO A 128 -12.00 5.62 -0.26
N ALA A 129 -11.37 4.44 -0.39
CA ALA A 129 -10.00 4.19 0.03
C ALA A 129 -9.27 3.31 -0.98
N TRP A 130 -7.95 3.28 -0.87
CA TRP A 130 -7.13 2.36 -1.63
C TRP A 130 -7.47 0.90 -1.28
N PRO A 131 -7.83 0.06 -2.28
CA PRO A 131 -8.30 -1.31 -2.02
C PRO A 131 -7.32 -2.19 -1.25
N ALA A 132 -6.02 -1.84 -1.28
CA ALA A 132 -4.99 -2.62 -0.59
C ALA A 132 -5.19 -2.68 0.94
N TYR A 133 -5.75 -1.66 1.57
CA TYR A 133 -6.04 -1.69 3.01
C TYR A 133 -6.96 -2.86 3.36
N ARG A 134 -8.10 -2.93 2.67
CA ARG A 134 -9.08 -4.01 2.84
C ARG A 134 -8.49 -5.37 2.48
N GLN A 135 -7.77 -5.46 1.36
CA GLN A 135 -7.18 -6.72 0.92
C GLN A 135 -6.15 -7.26 1.89
N CYS A 136 -5.24 -6.40 2.38
CA CYS A 136 -4.25 -6.82 3.38
C CYS A 136 -4.90 -7.31 4.67
N ALA A 137 -5.94 -6.62 5.15
CA ALA A 137 -6.67 -7.01 6.34
C ALA A 137 -7.36 -8.37 6.17
N ILE A 138 -8.18 -8.53 5.14
CA ILE A 138 -8.93 -9.77 4.88
C ILE A 138 -7.97 -10.97 4.72
N ASN A 139 -6.88 -10.79 3.95
CA ASN A 139 -5.89 -11.85 3.76
C ASN A 139 -5.16 -12.25 5.05
N SER A 140 -5.12 -11.34 6.02
CA SER A 140 -4.54 -11.59 7.35
C SER A 140 -5.57 -12.09 8.39
N GLY A 141 -6.83 -12.26 7.99
CA GLY A 141 -7.90 -12.70 8.89
C GLY A 141 -8.46 -11.58 9.78
N ILE A 142 -8.16 -10.33 9.43
CA ILE A 142 -8.60 -9.13 10.14
C ILE A 142 -9.93 -8.67 9.57
N LYS A 143 -10.87 -8.30 10.45
CA LYS A 143 -12.16 -7.78 10.03
C LYS A 143 -12.05 -6.30 9.65
N VAL A 144 -12.84 -5.88 8.67
CA VAL A 144 -12.85 -4.49 8.20
C VAL A 144 -14.18 -3.82 8.52
N ARG A 145 -14.13 -2.80 9.35
CA ARG A 145 -15.24 -1.85 9.55
C ARG A 145 -15.05 -0.68 8.60
N THR A 146 -16.14 -0.23 8.00
CA THR A 146 -16.09 0.84 7.00
C THR A 146 -16.83 2.06 7.49
N VAL A 147 -16.16 3.22 7.46
CA VAL A 147 -16.77 4.54 7.57
C VAL A 147 -16.86 5.13 6.18
N LYS A 148 -18.08 5.38 5.70
CA LYS A 148 -18.29 5.93 4.34
C LYS A 148 -18.31 7.45 4.40
N THR A 149 -17.60 8.05 3.46
CA THR A 149 -17.63 9.50 3.22
C THR A 149 -18.37 9.81 1.91
N SER A 150 -18.73 11.05 1.70
CA SER A 150 -19.46 11.49 0.51
C SER A 150 -18.96 12.83 -0.01
N LEU A 151 -19.31 13.14 -1.25
CA LEU A 151 -18.97 14.43 -1.87
C LEU A 151 -19.63 15.61 -1.14
N GLU A 152 -20.84 15.42 -0.60
CA GLU A 152 -21.56 16.46 0.17
C GLU A 152 -20.76 16.90 1.40
N ASN A 153 -20.03 15.97 2.03
CA ASN A 153 -19.14 16.24 3.16
C ASN A 153 -17.69 16.51 2.73
N LYS A 154 -17.44 16.78 1.44
CA LYS A 154 -16.08 16.99 0.91
C LYS A 154 -15.12 15.83 1.22
N TRP A 155 -15.66 14.63 1.32
CA TRP A 155 -14.92 13.40 1.71
C TRP A 155 -14.32 13.45 3.12
N GLU A 156 -14.83 14.34 3.99
CA GLU A 156 -14.42 14.39 5.39
C GLU A 156 -15.22 13.37 6.21
N PRO A 157 -14.56 12.48 6.96
CA PRO A 157 -15.26 11.56 7.85
C PRO A 157 -15.81 12.29 9.09
N LYS A 158 -16.96 11.87 9.57
CA LYS A 158 -17.49 12.36 10.84
C LYS A 158 -16.86 11.60 11.99
N ILE A 159 -16.40 12.33 13.00
CA ILE A 159 -15.75 11.73 14.17
C ILE A 159 -16.70 10.76 14.89
N GLU A 160 -17.99 11.07 14.96
CA GLU A 160 -19.01 10.23 15.58
C GLU A 160 -19.13 8.87 14.87
N GLU A 161 -19.02 8.84 13.53
CA GLU A 161 -19.07 7.62 12.75
C GLU A 161 -17.82 6.76 12.99
N ILE A 162 -16.64 7.38 13.08
CA ILE A 162 -15.39 6.68 13.44
C ILE A 162 -15.52 6.11 14.86
N THR A 163 -15.93 6.95 15.82
CA THR A 163 -16.05 6.56 17.24
C THR A 163 -17.04 5.41 17.41
N SER A 164 -18.15 5.40 16.65
CA SER A 164 -19.13 4.31 16.69
C SER A 164 -18.60 2.96 16.19
N CYS A 165 -17.51 2.98 15.44
CA CYS A 165 -16.84 1.77 14.97
C CYS A 165 -15.83 1.23 15.98
N ILE A 166 -15.42 1.98 16.99
CA ILE A 166 -14.45 1.55 18.00
C ILE A 166 -15.13 0.61 19.00
N ASN A 167 -14.49 -0.50 19.29
CA ASN A 167 -14.90 -1.49 20.27
C ASN A 167 -13.68 -2.11 20.97
N GLU A 168 -13.87 -3.18 21.71
CA GLU A 168 -12.80 -3.86 22.47
C GLU A 168 -11.90 -4.78 21.61
N ASN A 169 -12.19 -4.93 20.31
CA ASN A 169 -11.43 -5.83 19.40
C ASN A 169 -10.42 -5.10 18.54
#